data_6a1e353bc0e4d513ff5c500c1e8d6959
#
_entry.id   6a1e353bc0e4d513ff5c500c1e8d6959
#
_cell.length_a   1.000
_cell.length_b   1.000
_cell.length_c   1.000
_cell.angle_alpha   90.00
_cell.angle_beta   90.00
_cell.angle_gamma   90.00
#
_symmetry.space_group_name_H-M   'P 1'
#
loop_
_entity.id
_entity.type
_entity.pdbx_description
1 polymer ?
#
loop_
_entity_poly.entity_id
_entity_poly.type
_entity_poly.pdbx_seq_one_letter_code
_entity_poly.pdbx_strand_id
1 'polypeptide(L)'
;MATKHNAVGIDLGTTYSCVGVFMHGKVEIIANDQGNRTTPSYVAFTDSERLIGDAAKNQVAMNPHNTVFDAKRLIGRKFEDSAVQSDMKHWPFKVVSAEGGKPKIEVDYKGETKTFTPEEISSMRQATKDAGAIAGLNVLRIINEPTAAAIAYGLDKKASGERNVLIFDLGGGTFDVSILTIEDGIFEVKSTAGDTHLGGEDFDNRMVNHFIAEFKRKHKKDLASNARALRRLRTACERAKRTLSSSSQASIEIDSLYEGIDFYTNITRARFEELCADLFRSTMDPVEKSSRDAKMDKSSVHDIVLVGGSTRIPKVQKLLSDFFSGKELSKSINPDEAVAYGAAVQAAILSGDKSETVQDLLLLDVAPLSL
;
A
#
# COMPACT_ATOMS: atom_id res chain seq x y z
N MET A 1 11.30 -37.48 12.54
CA MET A 1 10.21 -36.67 11.92
C MET A 1 10.81 -35.31 11.60
N ALA A 2 10.97 -34.95 10.33
CA ALA A 2 11.43 -33.62 9.97
C ALA A 2 10.40 -32.60 10.50
N THR A 3 10.86 -31.63 11.27
CA THR A 3 10.02 -30.50 11.71
C THR A 3 9.52 -29.78 10.48
N LYS A 4 8.22 -29.84 10.20
CA LYS A 4 7.59 -29.12 9.10
C LYS A 4 7.69 -27.62 9.45
N HIS A 5 8.66 -26.91 8.86
CA HIS A 5 8.76 -25.47 9.03
C HIS A 5 7.65 -24.82 8.20
N ASN A 6 6.76 -24.09 8.86
CA ASN A 6 5.75 -23.33 8.16
C ASN A 6 6.42 -22.17 7.43
N ALA A 7 6.22 -22.09 6.11
CA ALA A 7 6.65 -20.94 5.33
C ALA A 7 5.57 -19.85 5.37
N VAL A 8 5.99 -18.59 5.34
CA VAL A 8 5.09 -17.43 5.38
C VAL A 8 5.18 -16.62 4.09
N GLY A 9 4.07 -16.03 3.71
CA GLY A 9 3.99 -15.05 2.65
C GLY A 9 3.94 -13.65 3.26
N ILE A 10 4.76 -12.73 2.74
CA ILE A 10 4.86 -11.37 3.25
C ILE A 10 4.60 -10.38 2.13
N ASP A 11 3.65 -9.47 2.34
CA ASP A 11 3.43 -8.28 1.55
C ASP A 11 4.13 -7.08 2.21
N LEU A 12 5.01 -6.41 1.47
CA LEU A 12 5.76 -5.24 1.94
C LEU A 12 5.22 -3.95 1.29
N GLY A 13 4.06 -3.53 1.72
CA GLY A 13 3.43 -2.33 1.18
C GLY A 13 4.09 -1.02 1.62
N THR A 14 3.89 0.04 0.84
CA THR A 14 4.38 1.39 1.15
C THR A 14 3.83 1.91 2.47
N THR A 15 2.54 1.72 2.71
CA THR A 15 1.83 2.26 3.89
C THR A 15 1.61 1.21 4.97
N TYR A 16 1.30 -0.03 4.58
CA TYR A 16 1.08 -1.18 5.46
C TYR A 16 1.74 -2.42 4.91
N SER A 17 2.16 -3.30 5.80
CA SER A 17 2.67 -4.65 5.50
C SER A 17 1.73 -5.70 6.05
N CYS A 18 1.67 -6.88 5.41
CA CYS A 18 0.81 -7.98 5.79
C CYS A 18 1.57 -9.31 5.76
N VAL A 19 1.24 -10.22 6.67
CA VAL A 19 1.86 -11.56 6.74
C VAL A 19 0.78 -12.62 6.76
N GLY A 20 0.92 -13.61 5.89
CA GLY A 20 0.05 -14.78 5.83
C GLY A 20 0.81 -16.09 5.96
N VAL A 21 0.14 -17.11 6.45
CA VAL A 21 0.64 -18.48 6.52
C VAL A 21 -0.42 -19.44 5.99
N PHE A 22 0.00 -20.45 5.24
CA PHE A 22 -0.89 -21.52 4.83
C PHE A 22 -0.83 -22.65 5.88
N MET A 23 -1.96 -22.89 6.55
CA MET A 23 -2.10 -23.92 7.57
C MET A 23 -3.49 -24.56 7.50
N HIS A 24 -3.56 -25.87 7.76
CA HIS A 24 -4.83 -26.60 7.81
C HIS A 24 -5.72 -26.43 6.56
N GLY A 25 -5.09 -26.36 5.38
CA GLY A 25 -5.77 -26.25 4.08
C GLY A 25 -6.30 -24.85 3.73
N LYS A 26 -5.96 -23.82 4.48
CA LYS A 26 -6.36 -22.42 4.24
C LYS A 26 -5.23 -21.45 4.57
N VAL A 27 -5.32 -20.24 4.05
CA VAL A 27 -4.44 -19.15 4.45
C VAL A 27 -5.02 -18.45 5.68
N GLU A 28 -4.17 -18.23 6.67
CA GLU A 28 -4.46 -17.38 7.83
C GLU A 28 -3.55 -16.17 7.82
N ILE A 29 -4.14 -14.99 7.93
CA ILE A 29 -3.38 -13.74 8.10
C ILE A 29 -2.99 -13.60 9.55
N ILE A 30 -1.68 -13.46 9.78
CA ILE A 30 -1.11 -13.38 11.12
C ILE A 30 -1.30 -11.95 11.63
N ALA A 31 -2.00 -11.82 12.76
CA ALA A 31 -2.10 -10.53 13.45
C ALA A 31 -0.78 -10.18 14.15
N ASN A 32 -0.45 -8.89 14.18
CA ASN A 32 0.69 -8.39 14.92
C ASN A 32 0.41 -8.40 16.45
N ASP A 33 1.37 -7.95 17.25
CA ASP A 33 1.29 -7.86 18.72
C ASP A 33 0.16 -6.96 19.23
N GLN A 34 -0.36 -6.05 18.43
CA GLN A 34 -1.52 -5.21 18.70
C GLN A 34 -2.85 -5.82 18.22
N GLY A 35 -2.83 -7.03 17.66
CA GLY A 35 -4.00 -7.72 17.13
C GLY A 35 -4.43 -7.23 15.74
N ASN A 36 -3.65 -6.37 15.07
CA ASN A 36 -3.95 -5.87 13.73
C ASN A 36 -3.45 -6.85 12.66
N ARG A 37 -4.26 -7.07 11.62
CA ARG A 37 -3.93 -7.97 10.49
C ARG A 37 -2.97 -7.33 9.48
N THR A 38 -2.81 -6.01 9.52
CA THR A 38 -1.82 -5.24 8.78
C THR A 38 -1.01 -4.38 9.74
N THR A 39 0.28 -4.23 9.47
CA THR A 39 1.20 -3.45 10.31
C THR A 39 1.61 -2.17 9.57
N PRO A 40 1.46 -0.98 10.19
CA PRO A 40 1.89 0.26 9.57
C PRO A 40 3.37 0.24 9.18
N SER A 41 3.67 0.77 8.01
CA SER A 41 5.03 0.89 7.48
C SER A 41 5.76 2.09 8.08
N TYR A 42 5.90 2.12 9.42
CA TYR A 42 6.45 3.21 10.22
C TYR A 42 7.64 2.76 11.05
N VAL A 43 8.64 3.64 11.17
CA VAL A 43 9.78 3.49 12.08
C VAL A 43 9.96 4.80 12.83
N ALA A 44 10.05 4.78 14.15
CA ALA A 44 10.33 5.95 14.96
C ALA A 44 11.61 5.77 15.80
N PHE A 45 12.35 6.84 15.94
CA PHE A 45 13.56 6.90 16.71
C PHE A 45 13.35 7.79 17.94
N THR A 46 13.75 7.29 19.08
CA THR A 46 13.66 7.99 20.37
C THR A 46 15.01 8.06 21.05
N ASP A 47 15.10 8.73 22.19
CA ASP A 47 16.35 8.79 22.97
C ASP A 47 16.78 7.44 23.51
N SER A 48 15.87 6.47 23.63
CA SER A 48 16.15 5.16 24.23
C SER A 48 16.10 4.00 23.23
N GLU A 49 15.14 4.03 22.30
CA GLU A 49 14.79 2.87 21.47
C GLU A 49 14.35 3.23 20.06
N ARG A 50 14.21 2.22 19.22
CA ARG A 50 13.62 2.29 17.89
C ARG A 50 12.26 1.56 17.93
N LEU A 51 11.20 2.28 17.60
CA LEU A 51 9.83 1.75 17.51
C LEU A 51 9.49 1.39 16.07
N ILE A 52 8.64 0.37 15.87
CA ILE A 52 8.23 -0.12 14.56
C ILE A 52 6.70 -0.29 14.54
N GLY A 53 6.09 -0.18 13.37
CA GLY A 53 4.69 -0.48 13.16
C GLY A 53 3.74 0.42 13.93
N ASP A 54 2.78 -0.19 14.62
CA ASP A 54 1.75 0.52 15.41
C ASP A 54 2.36 1.38 16.52
N ALA A 55 3.39 0.90 17.21
CA ALA A 55 4.07 1.67 18.25
C ALA A 55 4.67 2.96 17.68
N ALA A 56 5.32 2.89 16.51
CA ALA A 56 5.85 4.07 15.83
C ALA A 56 4.73 5.01 15.36
N LYS A 57 3.66 4.48 14.77
CA LYS A 57 2.53 5.27 14.27
C LYS A 57 1.77 5.97 15.40
N ASN A 58 1.58 5.30 16.54
CA ASN A 58 0.81 5.84 17.67
C ASN A 58 1.47 7.06 18.33
N GLN A 59 2.80 7.15 18.34
CA GLN A 59 3.54 8.28 18.94
C GLN A 59 3.93 9.37 17.93
N VAL A 60 3.63 9.24 16.64
CA VAL A 60 4.08 10.15 15.58
C VAL A 60 3.68 11.61 15.80
N ALA A 61 2.53 11.87 16.45
CA ALA A 61 2.09 13.23 16.75
C ALA A 61 2.96 13.93 17.83
N MET A 62 3.66 13.15 18.66
CA MET A 62 4.57 13.66 19.69
C MET A 62 6.02 13.73 19.20
N ASN A 63 6.39 12.90 18.25
CA ASN A 63 7.73 12.83 17.70
C ASN A 63 7.73 12.79 16.15
N PRO A 64 7.14 13.80 15.48
CA PRO A 64 6.95 13.77 14.03
C PRO A 64 8.27 13.81 13.25
N HIS A 65 9.28 14.52 13.74
CA HIS A 65 10.54 14.72 13.03
C HIS A 65 11.43 13.47 13.00
N ASN A 66 11.27 12.56 13.98
CA ASN A 66 12.03 11.32 14.09
C ASN A 66 11.16 10.09 13.81
N THR A 67 9.99 10.27 13.19
CA THR A 67 9.11 9.18 12.76
C THR A 67 9.04 9.12 11.24
N VAL A 68 9.59 8.06 10.68
CA VAL A 68 9.73 7.85 9.24
C VAL A 68 8.64 6.94 8.73
N PHE A 69 8.02 7.32 7.63
CA PHE A 69 7.06 6.55 6.84
C PHE A 69 7.28 6.85 5.35
N ASP A 70 6.64 6.16 4.45
CA ASP A 70 6.78 6.34 2.99
C ASP A 70 8.20 6.14 2.44
N ALA A 71 9.10 5.52 3.19
CA ALA A 71 10.48 5.33 2.75
C ALA A 71 10.58 4.60 1.40
N LYS A 72 9.59 3.75 1.04
CA LYS A 72 9.53 3.06 -0.26
C LYS A 72 9.45 4.04 -1.44
N ARG A 73 8.90 5.25 -1.26
CA ARG A 73 8.86 6.32 -2.29
C ARG A 73 10.23 6.92 -2.61
N LEU A 74 11.22 6.76 -1.72
CA LEU A 74 12.59 7.25 -1.91
C LEU A 74 13.53 6.21 -2.52
N ILE A 75 13.17 4.93 -2.47
CA ILE A 75 14.02 3.82 -2.96
C ILE A 75 14.24 3.98 -4.47
N GLY A 76 15.51 3.91 -4.90
CA GLY A 76 15.90 4.01 -6.30
C GLY A 76 15.78 5.41 -6.92
N ARG A 77 15.44 6.44 -6.13
CA ARG A 77 15.30 7.84 -6.58
C ARG A 77 16.56 8.65 -6.33
N LYS A 78 16.66 9.78 -7.05
CA LYS A 78 17.64 10.83 -6.74
C LYS A 78 17.00 11.90 -5.88
N PHE A 79 17.78 12.54 -5.03
CA PHE A 79 17.30 13.64 -4.18
C PHE A 79 16.66 14.77 -4.98
N GLU A 80 17.23 15.12 -6.15
CA GLU A 80 16.75 16.20 -7.02
C GLU A 80 15.50 15.82 -7.84
N ASP A 81 15.02 14.57 -7.78
CA ASP A 81 13.82 14.17 -8.50
C ASP A 81 12.63 15.03 -8.08
N SER A 82 11.89 15.55 -9.04
CA SER A 82 10.74 16.44 -8.80
C SER A 82 9.68 15.80 -7.89
N ALA A 83 9.52 14.49 -8.00
CA ALA A 83 8.63 13.69 -7.15
C ALA A 83 9.11 13.69 -5.68
N VAL A 84 10.41 13.46 -5.44
CA VAL A 84 11.01 13.50 -4.09
C VAL A 84 10.88 14.89 -3.50
N GLN A 85 11.17 15.95 -4.28
CA GLN A 85 11.03 17.34 -3.84
C GLN A 85 9.57 17.73 -3.53
N SER A 86 8.62 17.13 -4.22
CA SER A 86 7.19 17.31 -3.93
C SER A 86 6.79 16.61 -2.63
N ASP A 87 7.20 15.36 -2.45
CA ASP A 87 6.86 14.56 -1.28
C ASP A 87 7.47 15.13 0.01
N MET A 88 8.71 15.66 -0.06
CA MET A 88 9.38 16.32 1.07
C MET A 88 8.58 17.46 1.69
N LYS A 89 7.68 18.10 0.95
CA LYS A 89 6.80 19.16 1.47
C LYS A 89 5.75 18.62 2.45
N HIS A 90 5.50 17.33 2.43
CA HIS A 90 4.47 16.66 3.23
C HIS A 90 5.04 15.83 4.38
N TRP A 91 6.35 15.54 4.35
CA TRP A 91 7.01 14.78 5.40
C TRP A 91 7.51 15.69 6.52
N PRO A 92 7.27 15.33 7.78
CA PRO A 92 7.78 16.09 8.93
C PRO A 92 9.25 15.79 9.23
N PHE A 93 9.78 14.63 8.77
CA PHE A 93 11.17 14.24 8.93
C PHE A 93 12.05 14.84 7.83
N LYS A 94 13.34 14.93 8.09
CA LYS A 94 14.27 15.56 7.16
C LYS A 94 14.86 14.54 6.19
N VAL A 95 14.88 14.91 4.90
CA VAL A 95 15.57 14.17 3.85
C VAL A 95 16.72 15.04 3.35
N VAL A 96 17.90 14.44 3.21
CA VAL A 96 19.15 15.13 2.81
C VAL A 96 19.74 14.44 1.58
N SER A 97 20.49 15.21 0.78
CA SER A 97 21.28 14.66 -0.33
C SER A 97 22.57 14.06 0.18
N ALA A 98 22.86 12.82 -0.24
CA ALA A 98 24.11 12.13 0.05
C ALA A 98 24.97 12.00 -1.22
N GLU A 99 26.12 11.33 -1.08
CA GLU A 99 27.03 11.07 -2.18
C GLU A 99 26.33 10.40 -3.35
N GLY A 100 26.60 10.88 -4.55
CA GLY A 100 25.94 10.45 -5.79
C GLY A 100 24.51 10.93 -5.96
N GLY A 101 24.06 11.94 -5.17
CA GLY A 101 22.70 12.51 -5.24
C GLY A 101 21.62 11.58 -4.69
N LYS A 102 21.99 10.60 -3.89
CA LYS A 102 21.03 9.68 -3.26
C LYS A 102 20.34 10.34 -2.06
N PRO A 103 19.01 10.18 -1.86
CA PRO A 103 18.34 10.69 -0.68
C PRO A 103 18.73 9.86 0.57
N LYS A 104 18.93 10.53 1.71
CA LYS A 104 19.02 9.92 3.04
C LYS A 104 18.06 10.60 3.99
N ILE A 105 17.58 9.85 4.96
CA ILE A 105 16.67 10.32 6.00
C ILE A 105 17.48 10.63 7.24
N GLU A 106 17.37 11.85 7.75
CA GLU A 106 18.08 12.33 8.94
C GLU A 106 17.12 12.36 10.12
N VAL A 107 17.54 11.75 11.24
CA VAL A 107 16.77 11.66 12.50
C VAL A 107 17.70 11.80 13.70
N ASP A 108 17.14 12.22 14.83
CA ASP A 108 17.84 12.17 16.11
C ASP A 108 17.53 10.85 16.82
N TYR A 109 18.59 10.11 17.16
CA TYR A 109 18.50 8.81 17.79
C TYR A 109 19.54 8.66 18.89
N LYS A 110 19.10 8.45 20.15
CA LYS A 110 19.96 8.31 21.31
C LYS A 110 20.88 9.52 21.53
N GLY A 111 20.36 10.72 21.31
CA GLY A 111 21.10 11.98 21.48
C GLY A 111 22.09 12.30 20.35
N GLU A 112 22.09 11.53 19.27
CA GLU A 112 22.95 11.76 18.10
C GLU A 112 22.11 11.92 16.84
N THR A 113 22.47 12.84 15.97
CA THR A 113 21.89 12.94 14.63
C THR A 113 22.45 11.83 13.74
N LYS A 114 21.58 10.98 13.21
CA LYS A 114 21.93 9.86 12.33
C LYS A 114 21.23 9.97 10.99
N THR A 115 21.87 9.46 9.96
CA THR A 115 21.30 9.38 8.62
C THR A 115 21.15 7.92 8.19
N PHE A 116 20.03 7.59 7.60
CA PHE A 116 19.70 6.26 7.07
C PHE A 116 19.33 6.35 5.61
N THR A 117 19.69 5.34 4.82
CA THR A 117 19.16 5.20 3.48
C THR A 117 17.69 4.75 3.55
N PRO A 118 16.89 5.01 2.50
CA PRO A 118 15.52 4.48 2.42
C PRO A 118 15.47 2.94 2.52
N GLU A 119 16.48 2.27 1.97
CA GLU A 119 16.64 0.82 2.04
C GLU A 119 16.90 0.34 3.48
N GLU A 120 17.74 1.05 4.24
CA GLU A 120 17.95 0.74 5.66
C GLU A 120 16.67 0.91 6.47
N ILE A 121 15.92 1.99 6.28
CA ILE A 121 14.61 2.18 6.95
C ILE A 121 13.64 1.05 6.56
N SER A 122 13.58 0.70 5.28
CA SER A 122 12.75 -0.42 4.82
C SER A 122 13.22 -1.75 5.39
N SER A 123 14.53 -1.96 5.54
CA SER A 123 15.10 -3.17 6.13
C SER A 123 14.83 -3.28 7.64
N MET A 124 14.77 -2.18 8.34
CA MET A 124 14.38 -2.17 9.76
C MET A 124 12.94 -2.65 9.96
N ARG A 125 12.10 -2.51 8.95
CA ARG A 125 10.72 -3.03 8.94
C ARG A 125 10.67 -4.46 8.46
N GLN A 126 11.28 -4.72 7.36
CA GLN A 126 11.53 -5.98 6.66
C GLN A 126 12.03 -5.65 5.26
N ALA A 127 13.09 -6.22 4.82
CA ALA A 127 13.55 -5.99 3.46
C ALA A 127 13.40 -7.27 2.65
N THR A 128 13.47 -7.12 1.36
CA THR A 128 13.69 -8.12 0.33
C THR A 128 14.70 -9.21 0.76
N LYS A 129 15.03 -10.13 -0.11
CA LYS A 129 15.79 -11.36 0.14
C LYS A 129 16.97 -11.24 1.13
N ASP A 130 17.71 -10.11 1.07
CA ASP A 130 18.89 -9.92 1.92
C ASP A 130 18.53 -9.58 3.38
N ALA A 131 17.45 -8.87 3.63
CA ALA A 131 17.03 -8.56 4.99
C ALA A 131 16.18 -9.68 5.59
N GLY A 132 15.46 -10.45 4.78
CA GLY A 132 14.92 -11.73 5.24
C GLY A 132 16.05 -12.58 5.83
N ALA A 133 17.19 -12.67 5.13
CA ALA A 133 18.36 -13.37 5.61
C ALA A 133 18.97 -12.72 6.86
N ILE A 134 19.07 -11.39 6.93
CA ILE A 134 19.55 -10.62 8.11
C ILE A 134 18.59 -10.80 9.29
N ALA A 135 17.27 -10.90 9.03
CA ALA A 135 16.25 -11.19 10.04
C ALA A 135 16.21 -12.68 10.45
N GLY A 136 17.13 -13.51 9.94
CA GLY A 136 17.17 -14.94 10.22
C GLY A 136 16.13 -15.78 9.48
N LEU A 137 15.49 -15.22 8.45
CA LEU A 137 14.52 -15.93 7.59
C LEU A 137 15.24 -16.59 6.41
N ASN A 138 14.82 -17.81 6.04
CA ASN A 138 15.21 -18.41 4.78
C ASN A 138 14.23 -17.98 3.69
N VAL A 139 14.62 -17.04 2.84
CA VAL A 139 13.78 -16.53 1.74
C VAL A 139 13.73 -17.56 0.62
N LEU A 140 12.59 -18.19 0.45
CA LEU A 140 12.36 -19.22 -0.57
C LEU A 140 12.23 -18.59 -1.96
N ARG A 141 11.47 -17.52 -2.10
CA ARG A 141 11.22 -16.83 -3.39
C ARG A 141 10.75 -15.39 -3.18
N ILE A 142 11.00 -14.54 -4.17
CA ILE A 142 10.32 -13.27 -4.38
C ILE A 142 9.25 -13.52 -5.45
N ILE A 143 8.04 -13.03 -5.22
CA ILE A 143 6.90 -13.14 -6.15
C ILE A 143 6.41 -11.76 -6.53
N ASN A 144 5.97 -11.57 -7.77
CA ASN A 144 5.33 -10.34 -8.21
C ASN A 144 3.96 -10.16 -7.55
N GLU A 145 3.68 -8.96 -7.04
CA GLU A 145 2.42 -8.63 -6.36
C GLU A 145 1.17 -9.02 -7.18
N PRO A 146 1.06 -8.69 -8.51
CA PRO A 146 -0.10 -9.09 -9.30
C PRO A 146 -0.25 -10.60 -9.47
N THR A 147 0.86 -11.34 -9.56
CA THR A 147 0.83 -12.80 -9.61
C THR A 147 0.32 -13.37 -8.28
N ALA A 148 0.81 -12.86 -7.16
CA ALA A 148 0.31 -13.26 -5.83
C ALA A 148 -1.19 -13.00 -5.69
N ALA A 149 -1.67 -11.83 -6.11
CA ALA A 149 -3.10 -11.50 -6.08
C ALA A 149 -3.93 -12.48 -6.93
N ALA A 150 -3.48 -12.81 -8.14
CA ALA A 150 -4.17 -13.78 -9.00
C ALA A 150 -4.24 -15.17 -8.36
N ILE A 151 -3.18 -15.63 -7.72
CA ILE A 151 -3.15 -16.90 -6.95
C ILE A 151 -4.15 -16.86 -5.79
N ALA A 152 -4.20 -15.75 -5.06
CA ALA A 152 -5.12 -15.60 -3.93
C ALA A 152 -6.58 -15.84 -4.33
N TYR A 153 -6.98 -15.35 -5.49
CA TYR A 153 -8.33 -15.55 -6.02
C TYR A 153 -8.55 -16.92 -6.69
N GLY A 154 -7.55 -17.79 -6.73
CA GLY A 154 -7.63 -19.12 -7.31
C GLY A 154 -7.97 -19.09 -8.80
N LEU A 155 -7.48 -18.09 -9.51
CA LEU A 155 -7.80 -17.87 -10.93
C LEU A 155 -7.16 -18.92 -11.83
N ASP A 156 -6.08 -19.53 -11.36
CA ASP A 156 -5.43 -20.68 -11.96
C ASP A 156 -6.31 -21.93 -12.05
N LYS A 157 -7.29 -22.07 -11.14
CA LYS A 157 -8.16 -23.24 -10.98
C LYS A 157 -9.52 -23.09 -11.68
N LYS A 158 -9.86 -21.91 -12.16
CA LYS A 158 -11.25 -21.56 -12.57
C LYS A 158 -11.67 -22.03 -13.96
N ALA A 159 -10.76 -22.40 -14.84
CA ALA A 159 -11.16 -22.86 -16.20
C ALA A 159 -10.06 -23.66 -16.90
N SER A 160 -10.48 -24.57 -17.79
CA SER A 160 -9.64 -25.06 -18.89
C SER A 160 -9.57 -23.97 -19.97
N GLY A 161 -8.37 -23.49 -20.29
CA GLY A 161 -8.11 -22.51 -21.32
C GLY A 161 -7.58 -21.15 -20.81
N GLU A 162 -7.25 -20.29 -21.74
CA GLU A 162 -6.66 -18.98 -21.50
C GLU A 162 -7.64 -18.04 -20.75
N ARG A 163 -7.16 -17.41 -19.68
CA ARG A 163 -7.88 -16.36 -18.93
C ARG A 163 -7.07 -15.08 -18.86
N ASN A 164 -7.71 -13.99 -19.21
CA ASN A 164 -7.15 -12.65 -19.10
C ASN A 164 -7.67 -11.98 -17.84
N VAL A 165 -6.77 -11.55 -16.99
CA VAL A 165 -7.06 -10.98 -15.68
C VAL A 165 -6.44 -9.60 -15.57
N LEU A 166 -7.21 -8.62 -15.15
CA LEU A 166 -6.71 -7.30 -14.79
C LEU A 166 -6.59 -7.24 -13.26
N ILE A 167 -5.40 -6.94 -12.78
CA ILE A 167 -5.14 -6.62 -11.38
C ILE A 167 -5.08 -5.10 -11.26
N PHE A 168 -5.98 -4.55 -10.45
CA PHE A 168 -6.06 -3.13 -10.13
C PHE A 168 -5.62 -2.94 -8.69
N ASP A 169 -4.37 -2.55 -8.50
CA ASP A 169 -3.76 -2.38 -7.19
C ASP A 169 -3.62 -0.89 -6.84
N LEU A 170 -4.53 -0.40 -6.01
CA LEU A 170 -4.52 0.97 -5.49
C LEU A 170 -4.27 0.95 -3.99
N GLY A 171 -3.00 1.09 -3.63
CA GLY A 171 -2.52 1.10 -2.26
C GLY A 171 -2.63 2.46 -1.57
N GLY A 172 -1.81 2.64 -0.54
CA GLY A 172 -1.72 3.92 0.17
C GLY A 172 -0.86 4.95 -0.55
N GLY A 173 0.19 4.51 -1.25
CA GLY A 173 1.18 5.41 -1.85
C GLY A 173 1.44 5.19 -3.33
N THR A 174 1.06 4.03 -3.88
CA THR A 174 1.29 3.65 -5.28
C THR A 174 0.03 3.09 -5.90
N PHE A 175 -0.04 3.20 -7.21
CA PHE A 175 -1.09 2.64 -8.03
C PHE A 175 -0.48 1.84 -9.17
N ASP A 176 -0.84 0.56 -9.27
CA ASP A 176 -0.37 -0.34 -10.30
C ASP A 176 -1.53 -1.07 -10.97
N VAL A 177 -1.46 -1.19 -12.30
CA VAL A 177 -2.39 -1.97 -13.10
C VAL A 177 -1.58 -2.99 -13.89
N SER A 178 -1.95 -4.25 -13.78
CA SER A 178 -1.30 -5.34 -14.53
C SER A 178 -2.34 -6.17 -15.25
N ILE A 179 -2.07 -6.53 -16.50
CA ILE A 179 -2.86 -7.52 -17.24
C ILE A 179 -2.04 -8.80 -17.33
N LEU A 180 -2.63 -9.88 -16.86
CA LEU A 180 -2.06 -11.21 -16.89
C LEU A 180 -2.91 -12.12 -17.77
N THR A 181 -2.23 -13.02 -18.49
CA THR A 181 -2.85 -14.20 -19.07
C THR A 181 -2.48 -15.41 -18.21
N ILE A 182 -3.48 -16.21 -17.88
CA ILE A 182 -3.33 -17.44 -17.10
C ILE A 182 -3.77 -18.59 -17.99
N GLU A 183 -2.87 -19.52 -18.27
CA GLU A 183 -3.13 -20.73 -19.07
C GLU A 183 -2.39 -21.90 -18.44
N ASP A 184 -3.11 -22.97 -18.14
CA ASP A 184 -2.54 -24.20 -17.53
C ASP A 184 -1.63 -23.97 -16.31
N GLY A 185 -2.03 -23.02 -15.43
CA GLY A 185 -1.26 -22.65 -14.22
C GLY A 185 -0.02 -21.78 -14.49
N ILE A 186 0.21 -21.38 -15.74
CA ILE A 186 1.27 -20.44 -16.13
C ILE A 186 0.72 -19.03 -16.09
N PHE A 187 1.40 -18.13 -15.38
CA PHE A 187 1.05 -16.72 -15.26
C PHE A 187 1.99 -15.88 -16.13
N GLU A 188 1.47 -15.27 -17.16
CA GLU A 188 2.22 -14.37 -18.04
C GLU A 188 1.74 -12.95 -17.86
N VAL A 189 2.62 -12.04 -17.44
CA VAL A 189 2.31 -10.60 -17.36
C VAL A 189 2.42 -9.99 -18.76
N LYS A 190 1.30 -9.62 -19.35
CA LYS A 190 1.24 -9.04 -20.72
C LYS A 190 1.57 -7.56 -20.74
N SER A 191 1.19 -6.83 -19.68
CA SER A 191 1.48 -5.40 -19.56
C SER A 191 1.40 -4.96 -18.11
N THR A 192 2.12 -3.89 -17.81
CA THR A 192 2.03 -3.16 -16.54
C THR A 192 1.98 -1.66 -16.84
N ALA A 193 1.18 -0.94 -16.07
CA ALA A 193 1.13 0.51 -16.05
C ALA A 193 0.82 0.97 -14.64
N GLY A 194 1.08 2.23 -14.30
CA GLY A 194 0.81 2.70 -12.95
C GLY A 194 1.27 4.13 -12.73
N ASP A 195 1.11 4.55 -11.48
CA ASP A 195 1.60 5.82 -10.97
C ASP A 195 2.22 5.58 -9.58
N THR A 196 3.50 5.84 -9.46
CA THR A 196 4.26 5.66 -8.21
C THR A 196 3.94 6.72 -7.16
N HIS A 197 3.09 7.72 -7.49
CA HIS A 197 2.72 8.86 -6.65
C HIS A 197 1.20 9.06 -6.60
N LEU A 198 0.42 8.00 -6.79
CA LEU A 198 -1.03 8.02 -6.65
C LEU A 198 -1.47 6.94 -5.66
N GLY A 199 -2.12 7.34 -4.59
CA GLY A 199 -2.63 6.40 -3.59
C GLY A 199 -3.49 7.05 -2.52
N GLY A 200 -3.82 6.29 -1.49
CA GLY A 200 -4.67 6.74 -0.38
C GLY A 200 -4.19 7.98 0.34
N GLU A 201 -2.88 8.19 0.41
CA GLU A 201 -2.28 9.37 1.05
C GLU A 201 -2.51 10.66 0.26
N ASP A 202 -2.60 10.57 -1.07
CA ASP A 202 -2.90 11.73 -1.91
C ASP A 202 -4.34 12.17 -1.70
N PHE A 203 -5.25 11.23 -1.48
CA PHE A 203 -6.64 11.51 -1.09
C PHE A 203 -6.71 12.14 0.30
N ASP A 204 -5.89 11.67 1.26
CA ASP A 204 -5.75 12.28 2.59
C ASP A 204 -5.23 13.72 2.48
N ASN A 205 -4.24 13.97 1.64
CA ASN A 205 -3.67 15.31 1.40
C ASN A 205 -4.73 16.29 0.89
N ARG A 206 -5.63 15.87 -0.01
CA ARG A 206 -6.77 16.70 -0.47
C ARG A 206 -7.69 17.10 0.68
N MET A 207 -8.01 16.16 1.57
CA MET A 207 -8.83 16.44 2.75
C MET A 207 -8.11 17.35 3.75
N VAL A 208 -6.84 17.09 4.03
CA VAL A 208 -6.02 17.90 4.93
C VAL A 208 -5.98 19.35 4.44
N ASN A 209 -5.68 19.56 3.16
CA ASN A 209 -5.64 20.91 2.58
C ASN A 209 -6.99 21.62 2.65
N HIS A 210 -8.08 20.89 2.41
CA HIS A 210 -9.44 21.41 2.55
C HIS A 210 -9.71 21.91 3.98
N PHE A 211 -9.36 21.11 4.99
CA PHE A 211 -9.61 21.46 6.40
C PHE A 211 -8.64 22.50 6.95
N ILE A 212 -7.41 22.58 6.45
CA ILE A 212 -6.51 23.72 6.74
C ILE A 212 -7.16 25.03 6.28
N ALA A 213 -7.66 25.07 5.05
CA ALA A 213 -8.33 26.24 4.51
C ALA A 213 -9.63 26.58 5.30
N GLU A 214 -10.39 25.57 5.69
CA GLU A 214 -11.58 25.74 6.52
C GLU A 214 -11.23 26.32 7.90
N PHE A 215 -10.23 25.75 8.58
CA PHE A 215 -9.75 26.23 9.87
C PHE A 215 -9.29 27.68 9.80
N LYS A 216 -8.48 28.02 8.80
CA LYS A 216 -8.00 29.39 8.57
C LYS A 216 -9.14 30.36 8.32
N ARG A 217 -10.16 29.95 7.56
CA ARG A 217 -11.35 30.78 7.31
C ARG A 217 -12.15 31.05 8.60
N LYS A 218 -12.37 29.99 9.42
CA LYS A 218 -13.20 30.08 10.66
C LYS A 218 -12.47 30.81 11.78
N HIS A 219 -11.20 30.50 12.01
CA HIS A 219 -10.48 30.97 13.20
C HIS A 219 -9.42 32.03 12.91
N LYS A 220 -9.21 32.41 11.63
CA LYS A 220 -8.20 33.40 11.20
C LYS A 220 -6.77 33.05 11.59
N LYS A 221 -6.49 31.75 11.82
CA LYS A 221 -5.19 31.21 12.22
C LYS A 221 -4.73 30.16 11.21
N ASP A 222 -3.44 30.11 10.95
CA ASP A 222 -2.84 29.18 10.01
C ASP A 222 -2.12 28.06 10.77
N LEU A 223 -2.70 26.85 10.77
CA LEU A 223 -2.13 25.67 11.42
C LEU A 223 -1.09 24.95 10.55
N ALA A 224 -0.90 25.40 9.29
CA ALA A 224 0.00 24.72 8.35
C ALA A 224 1.48 24.69 8.80
N SER A 225 1.89 25.65 9.64
CA SER A 225 3.24 25.71 10.19
C SER A 225 3.48 24.80 11.40
N ASN A 226 2.43 24.17 11.95
CA ASN A 226 2.53 23.33 13.14
C ASN A 226 2.48 21.84 12.80
N ALA A 227 3.63 21.18 12.82
CA ALA A 227 3.75 19.77 12.45
C ALA A 227 2.86 18.83 13.29
N ARG A 228 2.69 19.12 14.60
CA ARG A 228 1.82 18.33 15.49
C ARG A 228 0.36 18.48 15.13
N ALA A 229 -0.11 19.69 14.87
CA ALA A 229 -1.49 19.95 14.46
C ALA A 229 -1.78 19.28 13.09
N LEU A 230 -0.90 19.48 12.11
CA LEU A 230 -1.00 18.81 10.81
C LEU A 230 -1.10 17.30 10.93
N ARG A 231 -0.24 16.69 11.77
CA ARG A 231 -0.27 15.23 11.95
C ARG A 231 -1.56 14.74 12.59
N ARG A 232 -2.08 15.45 13.58
CA ARG A 232 -3.38 15.13 14.19
C ARG A 232 -4.52 15.25 13.19
N LEU A 233 -4.53 16.32 12.39
CA LEU A 233 -5.51 16.51 11.32
C LEU A 233 -5.42 15.40 10.26
N ARG A 234 -4.21 15.05 9.80
CA ARG A 234 -3.99 13.94 8.85
C ARG A 234 -4.54 12.62 9.38
N THR A 235 -4.28 12.29 10.63
CA THR A 235 -4.79 11.07 11.26
C THR A 235 -6.33 11.05 11.29
N ALA A 236 -6.96 12.17 11.58
CA ALA A 236 -8.41 12.29 11.57
C ALA A 236 -8.98 12.18 10.14
N CYS A 237 -8.32 12.78 9.14
CA CYS A 237 -8.68 12.66 7.72
C CYS A 237 -8.57 11.21 7.23
N GLU A 238 -7.50 10.49 7.56
CA GLU A 238 -7.34 9.06 7.21
C GLU A 238 -8.49 8.22 7.77
N ARG A 239 -8.87 8.45 9.04
CA ARG A 239 -10.01 7.76 9.66
C ARG A 239 -11.33 8.10 8.96
N ALA A 240 -11.56 9.38 8.68
CA ALA A 240 -12.76 9.85 7.97
C ALA A 240 -12.84 9.23 6.56
N LYS A 241 -11.73 9.20 5.80
CA LYS A 241 -11.67 8.55 4.48
C LYS A 241 -12.10 7.08 4.55
N ARG A 242 -11.61 6.32 5.52
CA ARG A 242 -12.01 4.92 5.74
C ARG A 242 -13.51 4.80 6.03
N THR A 243 -14.04 5.67 6.91
CA THR A 243 -15.47 5.71 7.23
C THR A 243 -16.32 6.01 6.01
N LEU A 244 -15.87 6.92 5.13
CA LEU A 244 -16.59 7.29 3.90
C LEU A 244 -16.66 6.17 2.86
N SER A 245 -15.87 5.11 2.98
CA SER A 245 -16.02 3.92 2.12
C SER A 245 -17.33 3.15 2.40
N SER A 246 -17.84 3.19 3.64
CA SER A 246 -19.09 2.51 4.03
C SER A 246 -20.22 3.47 4.41
N SER A 247 -19.90 4.70 4.84
CA SER A 247 -20.88 5.70 5.29
C SER A 247 -20.95 6.88 4.33
N SER A 248 -22.11 7.55 4.29
CA SER A 248 -22.30 8.76 3.47
C SER A 248 -21.66 10.02 4.08
N GLN A 249 -21.30 9.97 5.36
CA GLN A 249 -20.75 11.10 6.12
C GLN A 249 -19.76 10.59 7.18
N ALA A 250 -18.76 11.41 7.50
CA ALA A 250 -17.84 11.20 8.60
C ALA A 250 -17.60 12.50 9.38
N SER A 251 -17.39 12.38 10.70
CA SER A 251 -17.02 13.53 11.55
C SER A 251 -15.50 13.62 11.70
N ILE A 252 -15.04 14.85 11.88
CA ILE A 252 -13.68 15.24 12.26
C ILE A 252 -13.78 15.93 13.60
N GLU A 253 -13.26 15.32 14.64
CA GLU A 253 -13.35 15.80 16.02
C GLU A 253 -11.95 15.79 16.63
N ILE A 254 -11.38 16.98 16.84
CA ILE A 254 -10.02 17.13 17.35
C ILE A 254 -10.01 18.22 18.42
N ASP A 255 -9.94 17.81 19.68
CA ASP A 255 -9.82 18.75 20.81
C ASP A 255 -8.48 19.45 20.75
N SER A 256 -8.48 20.76 20.99
CA SER A 256 -7.27 21.59 21.07
C SER A 256 -6.30 21.32 19.91
N LEU A 257 -6.80 21.41 18.68
CA LEU A 257 -6.05 21.13 17.46
C LEU A 257 -4.87 22.11 17.32
N TYR A 258 -5.14 23.41 17.47
CA TYR A 258 -4.12 24.45 17.34
C TYR A 258 -4.41 25.63 18.27
N GLU A 259 -3.42 26.04 19.08
CA GLU A 259 -3.52 27.15 20.05
C GLU A 259 -4.76 27.07 20.96
N GLY A 260 -5.09 25.87 21.45
CA GLY A 260 -6.23 25.64 22.34
C GLY A 260 -7.59 25.63 21.63
N ILE A 261 -7.64 25.75 20.31
CA ILE A 261 -8.88 25.76 19.53
C ILE A 261 -9.26 24.34 19.16
N ASP A 262 -10.49 23.94 19.49
CA ASP A 262 -11.10 22.69 19.06
C ASP A 262 -11.51 22.78 17.60
N PHE A 263 -11.45 21.66 16.89
CA PHE A 263 -11.89 21.58 15.50
C PHE A 263 -12.89 20.46 15.32
N TYR A 264 -14.17 20.82 15.21
CA TYR A 264 -15.28 19.91 14.97
C TYR A 264 -15.96 20.27 13.67
N THR A 265 -16.01 19.29 12.76
CA THR A 265 -16.63 19.45 11.44
C THR A 265 -17.03 18.10 10.87
N ASN A 266 -17.75 18.11 9.76
CA ASN A 266 -18.16 16.90 9.04
C ASN A 266 -17.75 16.99 7.58
N ILE A 267 -17.58 15.82 6.96
CA ILE A 267 -17.40 15.70 5.52
C ILE A 267 -18.33 14.61 4.98
N THR A 268 -19.00 14.91 3.87
CA THR A 268 -19.81 13.95 3.14
C THR A 268 -18.95 13.18 2.14
N ARG A 269 -19.37 11.95 1.77
CA ARG A 269 -18.74 11.19 0.68
C ARG A 269 -18.74 12.00 -0.62
N ALA A 270 -19.83 12.68 -0.95
CA ALA A 270 -19.94 13.51 -2.15
C ALA A 270 -18.86 14.61 -2.16
N ARG A 271 -18.62 15.28 -1.02
CA ARG A 271 -17.57 16.30 -0.93
C ARG A 271 -16.18 15.72 -1.04
N PHE A 272 -15.92 14.57 -0.43
CA PHE A 272 -14.66 13.85 -0.56
C PHE A 272 -14.41 13.44 -2.02
N GLU A 273 -15.42 12.89 -2.70
CA GLU A 273 -15.33 12.50 -4.10
C GLU A 273 -15.09 13.70 -5.03
N GLU A 274 -15.65 14.87 -4.72
CA GLU A 274 -15.39 16.11 -5.44
C GLU A 274 -13.95 16.60 -5.26
N LEU A 275 -13.44 16.59 -4.02
CA LEU A 275 -12.06 16.99 -3.69
C LEU A 275 -11.00 16.12 -4.39
N CYS A 276 -11.32 14.85 -4.65
CA CYS A 276 -10.43 13.87 -5.25
C CYS A 276 -10.80 13.50 -6.70
N ALA A 277 -11.73 14.23 -7.33
CA ALA A 277 -12.33 13.82 -8.60
C ALA A 277 -11.33 13.68 -9.75
N ASP A 278 -10.31 14.53 -9.81
CA ASP A 278 -9.21 14.46 -10.77
C ASP A 278 -8.34 13.22 -10.54
N LEU A 279 -7.97 12.95 -9.27
CA LEU A 279 -7.16 11.78 -8.89
C LEU A 279 -7.90 10.46 -9.17
N PHE A 280 -9.22 10.41 -8.92
CA PHE A 280 -10.00 9.21 -9.25
C PHE A 280 -10.10 8.97 -10.75
N ARG A 281 -10.25 10.04 -11.56
CA ARG A 281 -10.26 9.90 -13.02
C ARG A 281 -8.92 9.45 -13.57
N SER A 282 -7.81 9.98 -13.05
CA SER A 282 -6.48 9.62 -13.51
C SER A 282 -6.13 8.14 -13.26
N THR A 283 -6.85 7.43 -12.37
CA THR A 283 -6.67 5.96 -12.24
C THR A 283 -7.08 5.20 -13.50
N MET A 284 -7.89 5.79 -14.38
CA MET A 284 -8.31 5.13 -15.61
C MET A 284 -7.25 5.18 -16.72
N ASP A 285 -6.35 6.17 -16.70
CA ASP A 285 -5.30 6.31 -17.71
C ASP A 285 -4.35 5.09 -17.74
N PRO A 286 -3.82 4.57 -16.60
CA PRO A 286 -3.08 3.32 -16.56
C PRO A 286 -3.89 2.09 -16.98
N VAL A 287 -5.20 2.03 -16.70
CA VAL A 287 -6.08 0.93 -17.16
C VAL A 287 -6.18 0.91 -18.69
N GLU A 288 -6.41 2.07 -19.31
CA GLU A 288 -6.44 2.21 -20.77
C GLU A 288 -5.09 1.90 -21.40
N LYS A 289 -4.00 2.42 -20.79
CA LYS A 289 -2.64 2.17 -21.25
C LYS A 289 -2.29 0.68 -21.19
N SER A 290 -2.57 0.02 -20.06
CA SER A 290 -2.29 -1.40 -19.87
C SER A 290 -3.06 -2.26 -20.88
N SER A 291 -4.34 -1.96 -21.14
CA SER A 291 -5.16 -2.66 -22.15
C SER A 291 -4.57 -2.50 -23.55
N ARG A 292 -4.16 -1.28 -23.93
CA ARG A 292 -3.53 -0.99 -25.22
C ARG A 292 -2.19 -1.69 -25.38
N ASP A 293 -1.32 -1.65 -24.35
CA ASP A 293 0.00 -2.25 -24.38
C ASP A 293 -0.08 -3.80 -24.45
N ALA A 294 -1.06 -4.39 -23.76
CA ALA A 294 -1.39 -5.80 -23.88
C ALA A 294 -2.06 -6.18 -25.21
N LYS A 295 -2.46 -5.21 -26.03
CA LYS A 295 -3.27 -5.38 -27.25
C LYS A 295 -4.58 -6.16 -26.99
N MET A 296 -5.18 -5.92 -25.84
CA MET A 296 -6.42 -6.56 -25.39
C MET A 296 -7.60 -5.60 -25.43
N ASP A 297 -8.71 -6.04 -25.99
CA ASP A 297 -9.98 -5.36 -25.84
C ASP A 297 -10.52 -5.56 -24.42
N LYS A 298 -11.18 -4.55 -23.86
CA LYS A 298 -11.79 -4.62 -22.54
C LYS A 298 -12.83 -5.74 -22.38
N SER A 299 -13.44 -6.19 -23.46
CA SER A 299 -14.37 -7.33 -23.46
C SER A 299 -13.67 -8.66 -23.25
N SER A 300 -12.37 -8.78 -23.63
CA SER A 300 -11.58 -9.99 -23.46
C SER A 300 -10.99 -10.16 -22.06
N VAL A 301 -11.08 -9.16 -21.19
CA VAL A 301 -10.71 -9.28 -19.77
C VAL A 301 -11.78 -10.09 -19.05
N HIS A 302 -11.44 -11.23 -18.49
CA HIS A 302 -12.36 -12.16 -17.84
C HIS A 302 -12.63 -11.75 -16.38
N ASP A 303 -11.59 -11.44 -15.60
CA ASP A 303 -11.67 -11.07 -14.20
C ASP A 303 -10.99 -9.74 -13.96
N ILE A 304 -11.54 -8.95 -13.02
CA ILE A 304 -10.98 -7.69 -12.56
C ILE A 304 -10.79 -7.83 -11.04
N VAL A 305 -9.55 -7.90 -10.61
CA VAL A 305 -9.17 -8.14 -9.21
C VAL A 305 -8.79 -6.84 -8.55
N LEU A 306 -9.40 -6.56 -7.40
CA LEU A 306 -9.11 -5.38 -6.59
C LEU A 306 -8.07 -5.70 -5.49
N VAL A 307 -6.99 -4.94 -5.48
CA VAL A 307 -5.89 -5.02 -4.51
C VAL A 307 -5.62 -3.63 -3.93
N GLY A 308 -5.16 -3.57 -2.69
CA GLY A 308 -4.91 -2.31 -1.98
C GLY A 308 -6.18 -1.69 -1.35
N GLY A 309 -6.01 -1.12 -0.16
CA GLY A 309 -7.13 -0.62 0.65
C GLY A 309 -7.92 0.53 0.03
N SER A 310 -7.30 1.32 -0.85
CA SER A 310 -7.95 2.43 -1.53
C SER A 310 -8.95 1.99 -2.61
N THR A 311 -8.91 0.72 -3.03
CA THR A 311 -9.93 0.14 -3.91
C THR A 311 -11.30 -0.01 -3.25
N ARG A 312 -11.40 0.14 -1.93
CA ARG A 312 -12.69 0.18 -1.22
C ARG A 312 -13.49 1.44 -1.47
N ILE A 313 -12.89 2.49 -2.04
CA ILE A 313 -13.57 3.75 -2.34
C ILE A 313 -14.64 3.51 -3.40
N PRO A 314 -15.94 3.78 -3.11
CA PRO A 314 -17.04 3.45 -4.02
C PRO A 314 -16.90 4.10 -5.40
N LYS A 315 -16.39 5.32 -5.45
CA LYS A 315 -16.18 6.05 -6.71
C LYS A 315 -15.16 5.37 -7.62
N VAL A 316 -14.07 4.83 -7.05
CA VAL A 316 -13.05 4.08 -7.80
C VAL A 316 -13.67 2.80 -8.38
N GLN A 317 -14.40 2.03 -7.55
CA GLN A 317 -15.07 0.82 -8.01
C GLN A 317 -16.08 1.12 -9.13
N LYS A 318 -16.84 2.21 -8.97
CA LYS A 318 -17.82 2.62 -10.00
C LYS A 318 -17.13 2.97 -11.31
N LEU A 319 -16.08 3.77 -11.31
CA LEU A 319 -15.34 4.15 -12.51
C LEU A 319 -14.79 2.91 -13.24
N LEU A 320 -14.21 1.98 -12.49
CA LEU A 320 -13.65 0.75 -13.04
C LEU A 320 -14.74 -0.16 -13.62
N SER A 321 -15.85 -0.36 -12.90
CA SER A 321 -16.99 -1.14 -13.40
C SER A 321 -17.62 -0.51 -14.64
N ASP A 322 -17.83 0.82 -14.65
CA ASP A 322 -18.36 1.55 -15.80
C ASP A 322 -17.44 1.41 -17.03
N PHE A 323 -16.11 1.48 -16.83
CA PHE A 323 -15.13 1.29 -17.91
C PHE A 323 -15.23 -0.10 -18.56
N PHE A 324 -15.46 -1.14 -17.76
CA PHE A 324 -15.66 -2.52 -18.22
C PHE A 324 -17.13 -2.89 -18.45
N SER A 325 -17.97 -1.92 -18.79
CA SER A 325 -19.37 -2.12 -19.18
C SER A 325 -20.24 -2.83 -18.13
N GLY A 326 -20.00 -2.53 -16.85
CA GLY A 326 -20.75 -3.09 -15.72
C GLY A 326 -20.24 -4.45 -15.23
N LYS A 327 -19.06 -4.88 -15.68
CA LYS A 327 -18.46 -6.16 -15.23
C LYS A 327 -18.27 -6.16 -13.71
N GLU A 328 -18.54 -7.31 -13.09
CA GLU A 328 -18.36 -7.53 -11.67
C GLU A 328 -16.87 -7.49 -11.28
N LEU A 329 -16.58 -6.83 -10.18
CA LEU A 329 -15.23 -6.72 -9.65
C LEU A 329 -14.97 -7.81 -8.59
N SER A 330 -13.86 -8.53 -8.72
CA SER A 330 -13.44 -9.56 -7.76
C SER A 330 -12.90 -8.91 -6.49
N LYS A 331 -13.69 -8.99 -5.40
CA LYS A 331 -13.42 -8.37 -4.10
C LYS A 331 -13.76 -9.29 -2.91
N SER A 332 -13.81 -10.59 -3.13
CA SER A 332 -14.14 -11.58 -2.09
C SER A 332 -13.04 -11.73 -1.05
N ILE A 333 -11.79 -11.44 -1.41
CA ILE A 333 -10.65 -11.36 -0.48
C ILE A 333 -10.49 -9.91 -0.05
N ASN A 334 -10.08 -9.72 1.22
CA ASN A 334 -9.73 -8.41 1.72
C ASN A 334 -8.60 -7.81 0.86
N PRO A 335 -8.79 -6.67 0.17
CA PRO A 335 -7.81 -6.14 -0.75
C PRO A 335 -6.47 -5.74 -0.09
N ASP A 336 -6.44 -5.48 1.21
CA ASP A 336 -5.19 -5.24 1.95
C ASP A 336 -4.40 -6.52 2.24
N GLU A 337 -4.99 -7.70 2.02
CA GLU A 337 -4.44 -9.00 2.39
C GLU A 337 -4.18 -9.90 1.17
N ALA A 338 -4.69 -9.52 0.00
CA ALA A 338 -4.69 -10.38 -1.19
C ALA A 338 -3.28 -10.80 -1.61
N VAL A 339 -2.31 -9.89 -1.59
CA VAL A 339 -0.91 -10.19 -1.93
C VAL A 339 -0.28 -11.15 -0.93
N ALA A 340 -0.43 -10.87 0.36
CA ALA A 340 0.09 -11.74 1.42
C ALA A 340 -0.55 -13.14 1.38
N TYR A 341 -1.85 -13.19 1.04
CA TYR A 341 -2.58 -14.44 0.86
C TYR A 341 -1.97 -15.30 -0.25
N GLY A 342 -1.79 -14.74 -1.43
CA GLY A 342 -1.18 -15.47 -2.56
C GLY A 342 0.29 -15.83 -2.31
N ALA A 343 1.04 -14.93 -1.67
CA ALA A 343 2.42 -15.22 -1.26
C ALA A 343 2.48 -16.38 -0.25
N ALA A 344 1.51 -16.49 0.67
CA ALA A 344 1.44 -17.61 1.62
C ALA A 344 1.12 -18.95 0.93
N VAL A 345 0.21 -18.94 -0.07
CA VAL A 345 -0.07 -20.12 -0.89
C VAL A 345 1.22 -20.57 -1.62
N GLN A 346 1.93 -19.63 -2.25
CA GLN A 346 3.18 -19.92 -2.93
C GLN A 346 4.26 -20.44 -1.98
N ALA A 347 4.37 -19.88 -0.79
CA ALA A 347 5.30 -20.33 0.24
C ALA A 347 5.02 -21.79 0.67
N ALA A 348 3.73 -22.15 0.80
CA ALA A 348 3.33 -23.52 1.09
C ALA A 348 3.76 -24.52 0.00
N ILE A 349 3.56 -24.15 -1.26
CA ILE A 349 4.00 -24.97 -2.43
C ILE A 349 5.51 -25.18 -2.36
N LEU A 350 6.28 -24.12 -2.20
CA LEU A 350 7.75 -24.16 -2.17
C LEU A 350 8.29 -24.93 -0.96
N SER A 351 7.55 -24.99 0.15
CA SER A 351 7.91 -25.78 1.33
C SER A 351 7.46 -27.24 1.25
N GLY A 352 6.88 -27.66 0.12
CA GLY A 352 6.48 -29.04 -0.15
C GLY A 352 5.18 -29.45 0.53
N ASP A 353 4.23 -28.51 0.76
CA ASP A 353 2.88 -28.86 1.18
C ASP A 353 2.18 -29.64 0.06
N LYS A 354 1.67 -30.83 0.40
CA LYS A 354 1.03 -31.77 -0.54
C LYS A 354 -0.49 -31.82 -0.35
N SER A 355 -1.09 -30.81 0.28
CA SER A 355 -2.55 -30.77 0.39
C SER A 355 -3.20 -30.60 -0.99
N GLU A 356 -4.38 -31.22 -1.20
CA GLU A 356 -5.10 -31.14 -2.50
C GLU A 356 -5.34 -29.71 -2.97
N THR A 357 -5.42 -28.76 -2.02
CA THR A 357 -5.58 -27.33 -2.30
C THR A 357 -4.37 -26.66 -2.93
N VAL A 358 -3.17 -27.28 -2.89
CA VAL A 358 -1.88 -26.71 -3.36
C VAL A 358 -1.20 -27.57 -4.42
N GLN A 359 -1.62 -28.84 -4.63
CA GLN A 359 -0.92 -29.79 -5.50
C GLN A 359 -0.94 -29.42 -7.00
N ASP A 360 -1.90 -28.64 -7.44
CA ASP A 360 -2.08 -28.31 -8.86
C ASP A 360 -1.45 -26.98 -9.30
N LEU A 361 -0.70 -26.31 -8.41
CA LEU A 361 -0.06 -25.02 -8.68
C LEU A 361 1.39 -25.20 -9.12
N LEU A 362 1.62 -25.43 -10.41
CA LEU A 362 2.95 -25.32 -11.00
C LEU A 362 3.18 -23.88 -11.47
N LEU A 363 3.93 -23.11 -10.69
CA LEU A 363 4.14 -21.69 -10.97
C LEU A 363 5.36 -21.45 -11.83
N LEU A 364 5.14 -21.08 -13.07
CA LEU A 364 6.13 -20.45 -13.94
C LEU A 364 5.75 -18.96 -14.05
N ASP A 365 6.40 -18.12 -13.26
CA ASP A 365 6.27 -16.66 -13.35
C ASP A 365 7.17 -16.19 -14.50
N VAL A 366 6.58 -15.74 -15.59
CA VAL A 366 7.29 -15.20 -16.75
C VAL A 366 7.05 -13.69 -16.75
N ALA A 367 8.07 -12.92 -16.34
CA ALA A 367 8.07 -11.47 -16.52
C ALA A 367 8.51 -11.15 -17.95
N PRO A 368 7.85 -10.23 -18.68
CA PRO A 368 8.39 -9.73 -19.93
C PRO A 368 9.74 -9.06 -19.65
N LEU A 369 10.81 -9.57 -20.30
CA LEU A 369 12.12 -8.94 -20.33
C LEU A 369 12.01 -7.65 -21.15
N SER A 370 11.62 -6.55 -20.50
CA SER A 370 11.88 -5.21 -20.98
C SER A 370 12.56 -4.43 -19.86
N LEU A 371 13.87 -4.39 -19.97
CA LEU A 371 14.70 -3.40 -19.29
C LEU A 371 14.47 -2.01 -19.89
#